data_a36ae0d0178b58a7e8b8f445feaed923
#
_entry.id   a36ae0d0178b58a7e8b8f445feaed923
#
_cell.length_a   1.000
_cell.length_b   1.000
_cell.length_c   1.000
_cell.angle_alpha   90.00
_cell.angle_beta   90.00
_cell.angle_gamma   90.00
#
_symmetry.space_group_name_H-M   'P 1'
#
loop_
_entity.id
_entity.type
_entity.pdbx_description
1 polymer ?
#
loop_
_entity_poly.entity_id
_entity_poly.type
_entity_poly.pdbx_seq_one_letter_code
_entity_poly.pdbx_strand_id
1 'polypeptide(L)'
;RTVSGAANVTPADDGPFTVAPEQRAIHDQVTRKMQPGHILTGPVAVRGAQPGMVLEVRIIDIELAADWGWNVIRPGAGTLPDDFTENHLFHIALDATRQIGTLPWGQQVPLAPFFGVMGVAPPAERGTLTSIIPGDFGGNIDLKELLPGSILYLPVFVEGALFSVGDGHAAQ
;
A
#
# COMPACT_ATOMS: atom_id res chain seq x y z
N ARG A 1 12.07 -1.84 1.95
CA ARG A 1 11.04 -2.55 2.71
C ARG A 1 9.97 -1.54 3.07
N THR A 2 8.75 -1.71 2.59
CA THR A 2 7.62 -0.84 2.92
C THR A 2 7.00 -1.25 4.25
N VAL A 3 6.33 -0.31 4.91
CA VAL A 3 5.63 -0.52 6.18
C VAL A 3 4.15 -0.64 5.89
N SER A 4 3.50 -1.70 6.37
CA SER A 4 2.06 -1.90 6.17
C SER A 4 1.21 -1.03 7.11
N GLY A 5 -0.06 -0.83 6.76
CA GLY A 5 -1.04 -0.16 7.61
C GLY A 5 -1.50 -0.96 8.83
N ALA A 6 -0.97 -2.17 9.04
CA ALA A 6 -1.41 -3.08 10.11
C ALA A 6 -1.35 -2.46 11.52
N ALA A 7 -0.35 -1.60 11.79
CA ALA A 7 -0.24 -0.92 13.08
C ALA A 7 -1.41 0.03 13.39
N ASN A 8 -2.17 0.45 12.38
CA ASN A 8 -3.35 1.31 12.55
C ASN A 8 -4.61 0.55 12.96
N VAL A 9 -4.70 -0.73 12.61
CA VAL A 9 -5.92 -1.52 12.73
C VAL A 9 -5.79 -2.72 13.64
N THR A 10 -4.57 -3.20 13.89
CA THR A 10 -4.31 -4.36 14.73
C THR A 10 -3.88 -3.92 16.12
N PRO A 11 -4.65 -4.25 17.18
CA PRO A 11 -4.24 -4.00 18.55
C PRO A 11 -2.89 -4.66 18.88
N ALA A 12 -2.27 -4.24 19.96
CA ALA A 12 -1.04 -4.86 20.42
C ALA A 12 -1.26 -6.34 20.76
N ASP A 13 -0.52 -7.21 20.08
CA ASP A 13 -0.11 -8.55 20.49
C ASP A 13 -1.14 -9.51 21.11
N ASP A 14 -2.40 -9.48 20.65
CA ASP A 14 -3.42 -10.45 21.05
C ASP A 14 -3.68 -11.45 19.90
N GLY A 15 -2.85 -12.49 19.82
CA GLY A 15 -3.12 -13.60 18.92
C GLY A 15 -1.96 -13.94 17.97
N PRO A 16 -2.21 -14.77 16.95
CA PRO A 16 -1.18 -15.26 16.04
C PRO A 16 -0.67 -14.19 15.05
N PHE A 17 -1.38 -13.06 14.93
CA PHE A 17 -1.08 -12.00 13.97
C PHE A 17 -0.41 -10.82 14.67
N THR A 18 0.91 -10.74 14.61
CA THR A 18 1.69 -9.71 15.30
C THR A 18 2.22 -8.67 14.33
N VAL A 19 2.14 -7.40 14.73
CA VAL A 19 2.78 -6.29 14.01
C VAL A 19 4.24 -6.19 14.44
N ALA A 20 5.16 -6.20 13.47
CA ALA A 20 6.60 -6.11 13.76
C ALA A 20 6.91 -4.86 14.62
N PRO A 21 7.78 -4.98 15.66
CA PRO A 21 8.13 -3.88 16.54
C PRO A 21 8.65 -2.64 15.80
N GLU A 22 9.41 -2.84 14.73
CA GLU A 22 9.95 -1.76 13.89
C GLU A 22 8.81 -0.98 13.21
N GLN A 23 7.77 -1.67 12.80
CA GLN A 23 6.61 -1.07 12.16
C GLN A 23 5.83 -0.19 13.15
N ARG A 24 5.63 -0.66 14.38
CA ARG A 24 5.04 0.14 15.45
C ARG A 24 5.88 1.36 15.76
N ALA A 25 7.20 1.18 15.92
CA ALA A 25 8.11 2.28 16.21
C ALA A 25 8.07 3.36 15.11
N ILE A 26 8.03 2.98 13.83
CA ILE A 26 7.87 3.93 12.71
C ILE A 26 6.53 4.65 12.81
N HIS A 27 5.44 3.92 13.05
CA HIS A 27 4.11 4.49 13.18
C HIS A 27 4.02 5.52 14.31
N ASP A 28 4.65 5.25 15.45
CA ASP A 28 4.64 6.13 16.62
C ASP A 28 5.53 7.37 16.43
N GLN A 29 6.63 7.24 15.66
CA GLN A 29 7.54 8.34 15.37
C GLN A 29 7.01 9.31 14.30
N VAL A 30 6.12 8.87 13.42
CA VAL A 30 5.54 9.73 12.39
C VAL A 30 4.50 10.67 13.01
N THR A 31 4.90 11.91 13.23
CA THR A 31 4.05 12.93 13.87
C THR A 31 3.10 13.65 12.91
N ARG A 32 3.48 13.78 11.62
CA ARG A 32 2.63 14.40 10.58
C ARG A 32 1.95 13.28 9.76
N LYS A 33 0.69 13.04 10.09
CA LYS A 33 -0.15 12.06 9.38
C LYS A 33 -1.22 12.82 8.61
N MET A 34 -1.21 12.70 7.28
CA MET A 34 -2.35 13.15 6.49
C MET A 34 -3.44 12.08 6.58
N GLN A 35 -4.59 12.47 7.07
CA GLN A 35 -5.75 11.59 7.19
C GLN A 35 -6.90 12.10 6.32
N PRO A 36 -7.51 11.27 5.47
CA PRO A 36 -7.10 9.89 5.18
C PRO A 36 -5.85 9.80 4.30
N GLY A 37 -5.09 8.72 4.44
CA GLY A 37 -3.88 8.46 3.67
C GLY A 37 -3.23 7.13 4.02
N HIS A 38 -2.30 6.68 3.16
CA HIS A 38 -1.55 5.44 3.34
C HIS A 38 -0.20 5.69 3.99
N ILE A 39 0.37 4.65 4.60
CA ILE A 39 1.76 4.64 5.03
C ILE A 39 2.61 4.28 3.81
N LEU A 40 3.50 5.20 3.43
CA LEU A 40 4.35 5.04 2.24
C LEU A 40 5.82 5.05 2.62
N THR A 41 6.62 4.29 1.89
CA THR A 41 8.06 4.39 1.88
C THR A 41 8.47 5.40 0.83
N GLY A 42 9.27 6.38 1.22
CA GLY A 42 9.69 7.48 0.37
C GLY A 42 9.73 8.82 1.14
N PRO A 43 9.89 9.94 0.42
CA PRO A 43 10.15 10.00 -1.00
C PRO A 43 11.59 9.60 -1.34
N VAL A 44 11.76 8.88 -2.44
CA VAL A 44 13.05 8.50 -2.99
C VAL A 44 13.41 9.46 -4.12
N ALA A 45 14.49 10.22 -3.93
CA ALA A 45 15.00 11.09 -4.98
C ALA A 45 15.76 10.28 -6.04
N VAL A 46 15.33 10.37 -7.30
CA VAL A 46 15.97 9.72 -8.43
C VAL A 46 16.97 10.69 -9.05
N ARG A 47 18.26 10.33 -9.02
CA ARG A 47 19.33 11.19 -9.54
C ARG A 47 19.14 11.47 -11.03
N GLY A 48 19.18 12.74 -11.40
CA GLY A 48 19.06 13.19 -12.78
C GLY A 48 17.62 13.27 -13.30
N ALA A 49 16.62 12.88 -12.52
CA ALA A 49 15.22 13.07 -12.92
C ALA A 49 14.87 14.58 -12.87
N GLN A 50 14.38 15.12 -13.98
CA GLN A 50 14.00 16.52 -14.14
C GLN A 50 12.54 16.65 -14.60
N PRO A 51 11.86 17.76 -14.28
CA PRO A 51 10.52 18.03 -14.78
C PRO A 51 10.42 17.87 -16.30
N GLY A 52 9.36 17.23 -16.77
CA GLY A 52 9.12 16.90 -18.17
C GLY A 52 9.69 15.56 -18.63
N MET A 53 10.51 14.91 -17.80
CA MET A 53 10.92 13.52 -18.04
C MET A 53 9.82 12.53 -17.61
N VAL A 54 10.04 11.26 -17.93
CA VAL A 54 9.21 10.13 -17.48
C VAL A 54 10.06 9.21 -16.62
N LEU A 55 9.58 8.92 -15.42
CA LEU A 55 10.16 7.90 -14.56
C LEU A 55 9.63 6.53 -14.98
N GLU A 56 10.54 5.60 -15.29
CA GLU A 56 10.23 4.20 -15.52
C GLU A 56 10.46 3.41 -14.23
N VAL A 57 9.40 2.80 -13.70
CA VAL A 57 9.44 1.94 -12.52
C VAL A 57 9.28 0.48 -12.97
N ARG A 58 10.35 -0.30 -12.88
CA ARG A 58 10.35 -1.74 -13.20
C ARG A 58 10.13 -2.53 -11.92
N ILE A 59 9.08 -3.31 -11.86
CA ILE A 59 8.78 -4.18 -10.73
C ILE A 59 9.51 -5.50 -10.96
N ILE A 60 10.60 -5.72 -10.24
CA ILE A 60 11.45 -6.90 -10.41
C ILE A 60 10.91 -8.06 -9.59
N ASP A 61 10.57 -7.78 -8.33
CA ASP A 61 10.07 -8.78 -7.39
C ASP A 61 9.30 -8.10 -6.26
N ILE A 62 8.37 -8.85 -5.63
CA ILE A 62 7.60 -8.42 -4.47
C ILE A 62 7.54 -9.59 -3.50
N GLU A 63 8.20 -9.44 -2.35
CA GLU A 63 8.19 -10.43 -1.28
C GLU A 63 7.25 -10.00 -0.15
N LEU A 64 6.44 -10.93 0.34
CA LEU A 64 5.62 -10.70 1.53
C LEU A 64 6.53 -10.63 2.76
N ALA A 65 6.38 -9.57 3.56
CA ALA A 65 7.17 -9.36 4.77
C ALA A 65 6.56 -10.04 6.01
N ALA A 66 5.35 -10.55 5.90
CA ALA A 66 4.61 -11.22 6.97
C ALA A 66 3.83 -12.41 6.40
N ASP A 67 3.51 -13.37 7.26
CA ASP A 67 2.69 -14.53 6.97
C ASP A 67 1.19 -14.29 7.20
N TRP A 68 0.81 -13.01 7.25
CA TRP A 68 -0.57 -12.59 7.40
C TRP A 68 -0.84 -11.24 6.75
N GLY A 69 -2.10 -11.01 6.44
CA GLY A 69 -2.65 -9.74 5.99
C GLY A 69 -3.97 -9.45 6.70
N TRP A 70 -4.60 -8.36 6.34
CA TRP A 70 -5.89 -7.97 6.90
C TRP A 70 -6.77 -7.32 5.85
N ASN A 71 -8.07 -7.35 6.11
CA ASN A 71 -9.07 -6.61 5.37
C ASN A 71 -10.07 -6.01 6.35
N VAL A 72 -10.63 -4.86 6.02
CA VAL A 72 -11.64 -4.18 6.85
C VAL A 72 -12.84 -3.76 6.00
N ILE A 73 -14.03 -4.14 6.46
CA ILE A 73 -15.29 -3.59 5.97
C ILE A 73 -15.68 -2.45 6.91
N ARG A 74 -16.06 -1.32 6.34
CA ARG A 74 -16.53 -0.15 7.10
C ARG A 74 -17.90 0.29 6.58
N PRO A 75 -18.80 0.76 7.45
CA PRO A 75 -20.08 1.31 7.03
C PRO A 75 -19.93 2.41 5.97
N GLY A 76 -20.73 2.33 4.94
CA GLY A 76 -20.72 3.30 3.84
C GLY A 76 -19.51 3.21 2.89
N ALA A 77 -18.69 2.14 3.00
CA ALA A 77 -17.52 1.92 2.14
C ALA A 77 -17.60 0.57 1.42
N GLY A 78 -16.80 0.46 0.31
CA GLY A 78 -16.78 -0.74 -0.51
C GLY A 78 -17.91 -0.83 -1.51
N THR A 79 -18.10 -2.03 -2.09
CA THR A 79 -19.07 -2.28 -3.18
C THR A 79 -20.50 -2.52 -2.69
N LEU A 80 -20.68 -2.82 -1.40
CA LEU A 80 -21.98 -3.09 -0.76
C LEU A 80 -22.14 -2.18 0.48
N PRO A 81 -22.19 -0.85 0.30
CA PRO A 81 -22.10 0.10 1.40
C PRO A 81 -23.26 0.03 2.39
N ASP A 82 -24.45 -0.37 1.91
CA ASP A 82 -25.67 -0.42 2.71
C ASP A 82 -25.88 -1.78 3.42
N ASP A 83 -25.14 -2.84 3.00
CA ASP A 83 -25.31 -4.18 3.53
C ASP A 83 -24.53 -4.41 4.83
N PHE A 84 -23.48 -3.58 5.05
CA PHE A 84 -22.60 -3.68 6.22
C PHE A 84 -22.68 -2.42 7.05
N THR A 85 -23.39 -2.51 8.17
CA THR A 85 -23.63 -1.37 9.08
C THR A 85 -22.62 -1.28 10.21
N GLU A 86 -21.71 -2.27 10.33
CA GLU A 86 -20.70 -2.35 11.39
C GLU A 86 -19.31 -2.54 10.78
N ASN A 87 -18.27 -2.23 11.57
CA ASN A 87 -16.90 -2.50 11.19
C ASN A 87 -16.59 -3.99 11.36
N HIS A 88 -16.03 -4.62 10.32
CA HIS A 88 -15.52 -5.98 10.37
C HIS A 88 -14.06 -6.00 9.96
N LEU A 89 -13.16 -6.32 10.88
CA LEU A 89 -11.75 -6.55 10.63
C LEU A 89 -11.49 -8.04 10.53
N PHE A 90 -10.86 -8.47 9.44
CA PHE A 90 -10.45 -9.85 9.22
C PHE A 90 -8.92 -9.93 9.13
N HIS A 91 -8.34 -10.88 9.85
CA HIS A 91 -6.96 -11.28 9.66
C HIS A 91 -6.91 -12.53 8.78
N ILE A 92 -5.98 -12.56 7.85
CA ILE A 92 -5.90 -13.56 6.79
C ILE A 92 -4.50 -14.18 6.85
N ALA A 93 -4.42 -15.49 7.09
CA ALA A 93 -3.16 -16.20 7.06
C ALA A 93 -2.64 -16.32 5.62
N LEU A 94 -1.35 -16.05 5.42
CA LEU A 94 -0.68 -16.06 4.10
C LEU A 94 0.39 -17.15 4.09
N ASP A 95 0.26 -18.09 3.16
CA ASP A 95 1.26 -19.13 2.89
C ASP A 95 2.03 -18.73 1.63
N ALA A 96 3.19 -18.08 1.81
CA ALA A 96 4.02 -17.65 0.71
C ALA A 96 4.62 -18.82 -0.10
N THR A 97 4.77 -20.00 0.50
CA THR A 97 5.29 -21.19 -0.19
C THR A 97 4.24 -21.77 -1.16
N ARG A 98 3.01 -21.84 -0.70
CA ARG A 98 1.88 -22.34 -1.51
C ARG A 98 1.24 -21.25 -2.36
N GLN A 99 1.59 -19.99 -2.15
CA GLN A 99 0.98 -18.82 -2.78
C GLN A 99 -0.53 -18.75 -2.53
N ILE A 100 -0.95 -18.96 -1.27
CA ILE A 100 -2.36 -19.01 -0.88
C ILE A 100 -2.59 -18.15 0.37
N GLY A 101 -3.62 -17.30 0.32
CA GLY A 101 -4.23 -16.68 1.50
C GLY A 101 -5.44 -17.50 1.96
N THR A 102 -5.60 -17.71 3.28
CA THR A 102 -6.75 -18.41 3.85
C THR A 102 -7.60 -17.45 4.67
N LEU A 103 -8.82 -17.22 4.21
CA LEU A 103 -9.80 -16.38 4.87
C LEU A 103 -10.30 -17.03 6.17
N PRO A 104 -10.80 -16.28 7.17
CA PRO A 104 -11.22 -16.83 8.47
C PRO A 104 -12.28 -17.94 8.38
N TRP A 105 -13.07 -17.96 7.33
CA TRP A 105 -14.09 -19.00 7.07
C TRP A 105 -13.60 -20.14 6.16
N GLY A 106 -12.27 -20.25 5.96
CA GLY A 106 -11.64 -21.38 5.29
C GLY A 106 -11.52 -21.28 3.77
N GLN A 107 -12.09 -20.27 3.14
CA GLN A 107 -11.91 -20.05 1.69
C GLN A 107 -10.47 -19.68 1.40
N GLN A 108 -9.91 -20.24 0.33
CA GLN A 108 -8.56 -19.96 -0.14
C GLN A 108 -8.59 -19.03 -1.34
N VAL A 109 -7.65 -18.08 -1.38
CA VAL A 109 -7.42 -17.16 -2.48
C VAL A 109 -5.98 -17.24 -2.94
N PRO A 110 -5.69 -17.24 -4.25
CA PRO A 110 -4.32 -17.20 -4.74
C PRO A 110 -3.67 -15.85 -4.40
N LEU A 111 -2.40 -15.88 -4.03
CA LEU A 111 -1.63 -14.67 -3.79
C LEU A 111 -1.05 -14.14 -5.10
N ALA A 112 -1.14 -12.84 -5.28
CA ALA A 112 -0.56 -12.08 -6.39
C ALA A 112 -0.17 -10.70 -5.86
N PRO A 113 0.96 -10.58 -5.13
CA PRO A 113 1.31 -9.35 -4.44
C PRO A 113 1.58 -8.18 -5.39
N PHE A 114 1.06 -7.01 -5.04
CA PHE A 114 1.33 -5.76 -5.74
C PHE A 114 1.26 -4.57 -4.76
N PHE A 115 1.68 -3.38 -5.21
CA PHE A 115 1.54 -2.14 -4.44
C PHE A 115 0.34 -1.33 -4.95
N GLY A 116 -0.62 -1.03 -4.09
CA GLY A 116 -1.75 -0.18 -4.41
C GLY A 116 -1.34 1.25 -4.70
N VAL A 117 -0.36 1.76 -3.94
CA VAL A 117 0.16 3.13 -4.11
C VAL A 117 1.56 3.10 -4.70
N MET A 118 1.70 3.68 -5.90
CA MET A 118 2.97 4.07 -6.51
C MET A 118 2.82 5.45 -7.15
N GLY A 119 3.68 6.39 -6.79
CA GLY A 119 3.57 7.75 -7.32
C GLY A 119 4.83 8.57 -7.14
N VAL A 120 4.86 9.68 -7.85
CA VAL A 120 5.88 10.74 -7.75
C VAL A 120 5.30 11.97 -7.05
N ALA A 121 6.14 12.91 -6.64
CA ALA A 121 5.63 14.17 -6.12
C ALA A 121 4.81 14.90 -7.21
N PRO A 122 3.61 15.39 -6.88
CA PRO A 122 2.80 16.18 -7.79
C PRO A 122 3.46 17.53 -8.10
N PRO A 123 2.95 18.28 -9.09
CA PRO A 123 3.38 19.67 -9.32
C PRO A 123 3.33 20.49 -8.02
N ALA A 124 4.36 21.29 -7.78
CA ALA A 124 4.54 22.02 -6.50
C ALA A 124 3.35 22.94 -6.18
N GLU A 125 2.71 23.51 -7.18
CA GLU A 125 1.55 24.38 -7.03
C GLU A 125 0.29 23.67 -6.50
N ARG A 126 0.23 22.33 -6.60
CA ARG A 126 -0.87 21.55 -6.01
C ARG A 126 -0.71 21.32 -4.50
N GLY A 127 0.45 21.66 -3.94
CA GLY A 127 0.75 21.48 -2.52
C GLY A 127 0.76 20.01 -2.10
N THR A 128 0.32 19.74 -0.88
CA THR A 128 0.27 18.38 -0.33
C THR A 128 -1.05 17.71 -0.68
N LEU A 129 -0.99 16.57 -1.36
CA LEU A 129 -2.16 15.77 -1.73
C LEU A 129 -2.27 14.51 -0.87
N THR A 130 -3.50 14.04 -0.69
CA THR A 130 -3.75 12.73 -0.08
C THR A 130 -3.33 11.61 -1.03
N SER A 131 -2.86 10.50 -0.48
CA SER A 131 -2.56 9.29 -1.26
C SER A 131 -3.80 8.48 -1.66
N ILE A 132 -4.99 8.82 -1.15
CA ILE A 132 -6.23 8.08 -1.43
C ILE A 132 -6.72 8.29 -2.86
N ILE A 133 -6.56 9.49 -3.41
CA ILE A 133 -7.08 9.83 -4.74
C ILE A 133 -5.91 9.80 -5.73
N PRO A 134 -5.91 8.88 -6.70
CA PRO A 134 -4.88 8.83 -7.73
C PRO A 134 -5.02 9.99 -8.73
N GLY A 135 -3.94 10.27 -9.44
CA GLY A 135 -3.91 11.30 -10.46
C GLY A 135 -2.82 11.06 -11.50
N ASP A 136 -2.48 12.09 -12.24
CA ASP A 136 -1.40 12.05 -13.23
C ASP A 136 -0.01 11.78 -12.63
N PHE A 137 0.14 12.00 -11.32
CA PHE A 137 1.33 11.67 -10.54
C PHE A 137 1.36 10.20 -10.06
N GLY A 138 0.40 9.37 -10.41
CA GLY A 138 0.18 8.04 -9.85
C GLY A 138 -0.68 8.12 -8.57
N GLY A 139 -0.20 7.55 -7.47
CA GLY A 139 -0.90 7.49 -6.18
C GLY A 139 -1.60 6.14 -6.00
N ASN A 140 -2.81 6.13 -5.42
CA ASN A 140 -3.58 4.92 -5.14
C ASN A 140 -4.20 4.34 -6.43
N ILE A 141 -3.38 3.70 -7.24
CA ILE A 141 -3.78 3.15 -8.55
C ILE A 141 -4.59 1.86 -8.37
N ASP A 142 -4.27 1.08 -7.33
CA ASP A 142 -4.89 -0.22 -7.03
C ASP A 142 -4.96 -1.18 -8.23
N LEU A 143 -3.92 -1.16 -9.07
CA LEU A 143 -3.86 -1.96 -10.29
C LEU A 143 -3.16 -3.29 -10.02
N LYS A 144 -3.93 -4.35 -9.86
CA LYS A 144 -3.42 -5.71 -9.55
C LYS A 144 -2.52 -6.32 -10.63
N GLU A 145 -2.52 -5.77 -11.84
CA GLU A 145 -1.65 -6.16 -12.94
C GLU A 145 -0.21 -5.63 -12.80
N LEU A 146 0.04 -4.74 -11.84
CA LEU A 146 1.40 -4.25 -11.52
C LEU A 146 2.20 -5.28 -10.71
N LEU A 147 2.33 -6.48 -11.27
CA LEU A 147 3.05 -7.62 -10.74
C LEU A 147 4.54 -7.58 -11.11
N PRO A 148 5.39 -8.45 -10.52
CA PRO A 148 6.75 -8.65 -10.98
C PRO A 148 6.82 -8.88 -12.49
N GLY A 149 7.74 -8.16 -13.16
CA GLY A 149 7.87 -8.13 -14.62
C GLY A 149 7.12 -7.01 -15.32
N SER A 150 6.20 -6.32 -14.65
CA SER A 150 5.53 -5.15 -15.21
C SER A 150 6.35 -3.87 -15.09
N ILE A 151 5.98 -2.86 -15.87
CA ILE A 151 6.62 -1.54 -15.90
C ILE A 151 5.54 -0.47 -15.77
N LEU A 152 5.73 0.46 -14.84
CA LEU A 152 4.91 1.65 -14.67
C LEU A 152 5.68 2.88 -15.13
N TYR A 153 5.05 3.74 -15.93
CA TYR A 153 5.59 5.02 -16.37
C TYR A 153 4.87 6.17 -15.68
N LEU A 154 5.62 7.05 -15.02
CA LEU A 154 5.10 8.20 -14.30
C LEU A 154 5.75 9.49 -14.81
N PRO A 155 4.99 10.58 -15.05
CA PRO A 155 5.57 11.88 -15.42
C PRO A 155 6.35 12.46 -14.23
N VAL A 156 7.46 13.12 -14.52
CA VAL A 156 8.26 13.82 -13.50
C VAL A 156 7.84 15.29 -13.48
N PHE A 157 7.35 15.76 -12.34
CA PHE A 157 6.90 17.14 -12.14
C PHE A 157 7.93 18.01 -11.39
N VAL A 158 8.74 17.37 -10.53
CA VAL A 158 9.74 18.06 -9.72
C VAL A 158 11.10 17.37 -9.85
N GLU A 159 12.18 18.10 -9.57
CA GLU A 159 13.52 17.52 -9.56
C GLU A 159 13.60 16.31 -8.63
N GLY A 160 14.25 15.25 -9.09
CA GLY A 160 14.37 13.99 -8.36
C GLY A 160 13.11 13.11 -8.39
N ALA A 161 12.05 13.51 -9.07
CA ALA A 161 10.76 12.79 -9.14
C ALA A 161 10.11 12.55 -7.77
N LEU A 162 10.89 12.27 -6.71
CA LEU A 162 10.47 12.02 -5.33
C LEU A 162 9.44 10.87 -5.24
N PHE A 163 9.86 9.71 -5.74
CA PHE A 163 9.01 8.51 -5.81
C PHE A 163 8.65 7.97 -4.43
N SER A 164 7.39 7.59 -4.25
CA SER A 164 6.89 6.93 -3.04
C SER A 164 6.08 5.69 -3.40
N VAL A 165 6.13 4.66 -2.54
CA VAL A 165 5.46 3.38 -2.74
C VAL A 165 4.98 2.80 -1.41
N GLY A 166 3.84 2.15 -1.41
CA GLY A 166 3.28 1.50 -0.23
C GLY A 166 1.93 0.86 -0.52
N ASP A 167 1.13 0.67 0.53
CA ASP A 167 -0.16 0.03 0.43
C ASP A 167 -0.05 -1.34 -0.26
N GLY A 168 0.72 -2.23 0.37
CA GLY A 168 0.99 -3.56 -0.18
C GLY A 168 -0.23 -4.48 -0.06
N HIS A 169 -0.69 -5.00 -1.18
CA HIS A 169 -1.73 -6.00 -1.29
C HIS A 169 -1.11 -7.38 -1.51
N ALA A 170 -1.60 -8.39 -0.81
CA ALA A 170 -1.21 -9.79 -1.05
C ALA A 170 -2.06 -10.42 -2.17
N ALA A 171 -3.28 -9.91 -2.37
CA ALA A 171 -4.24 -10.30 -3.41
C ALA A 171 -5.31 -9.22 -3.59
N GLN A 172 -6.02 -9.30 -4.70
CA GLN A 172 -7.19 -8.47 -4.98
C GLN A 172 -8.18 -9.23 -5.87
#